data_a0f692949c9920709115022efa3e9bc1
#
_entry.id   a0f692949c9920709115022efa3e9bc1
#
_cell.length_a   1.000
_cell.length_b   1.000
_cell.length_c   1.000
_cell.angle_alpha   90.00
_cell.angle_beta   90.00
_cell.angle_gamma   90.00
#
_symmetry.space_group_name_H-M   'P 1'
#
loop_
_entity.id
_entity.type
_entity.pdbx_description
1 polymer ?
#
loop_
_entity_poly.entity_id
_entity_poly.type
_entity_poly.pdbx_seq_one_letter_code
_entity_poly.pdbx_strand_id
1 'polypeptide(L)'
;MDARRGTGDLVEFAEAALSGGLDALQLREKSGHNPLEAQDELALLAKLQASTIAHRALLAVNDRADIALACGADMLHLGQRDLPVAIARQIVGPRVLIGRSTHSLPQAQAAIHDPDVDYFCVGPCWSTPTKPGREAVGLELVAQVAALGAEKPWFAIGGIDLERVPQVRSAGASRAVVVRAVTEAEDPRAAAQALRAALA
;
A
#
# COMPACT_ATOMS: atom_id res chain seq x y z
N MET A 1 6.48 -1.75 2.67
CA MET A 1 7.63 -2.48 3.24
C MET A 1 8.31 -1.60 4.27
N ASP A 2 8.96 -2.16 5.27
CA ASP A 2 9.87 -1.41 6.13
C ASP A 2 11.19 -1.09 5.39
N ALA A 3 12.06 -0.32 6.02
CA ALA A 3 13.35 0.07 5.44
C ALA A 3 14.40 -1.06 5.43
N ARG A 4 14.05 -2.27 5.91
CA ARG A 4 14.95 -3.45 5.97
C ARG A 4 16.34 -3.13 6.56
N ARG A 5 16.38 -2.23 7.55
CA ARG A 5 17.65 -1.79 8.18
C ARG A 5 18.43 -2.92 8.83
N GLY A 6 17.72 -3.94 9.32
CA GLY A 6 18.36 -5.10 9.97
C GLY A 6 19.05 -6.05 8.99
N THR A 7 18.56 -6.16 7.76
CA THR A 7 19.12 -7.03 6.71
C THR A 7 20.01 -6.28 5.74
N GLY A 8 19.76 -4.97 5.56
CA GLY A 8 20.54 -4.13 4.65
C GLY A 8 20.30 -4.39 3.15
N ASP A 9 19.28 -5.19 2.81
CA ASP A 9 19.02 -5.70 1.45
C ASP A 9 17.81 -5.02 0.77
N LEU A 10 17.53 -3.77 1.12
CA LEU A 10 16.31 -3.05 0.67
C LEU A 10 16.18 -3.02 -0.86
N VAL A 11 17.27 -2.73 -1.57
CA VAL A 11 17.25 -2.59 -3.04
C VAL A 11 17.11 -3.95 -3.70
N GLU A 12 17.89 -4.92 -3.29
CA GLU A 12 17.84 -6.30 -3.79
C GLU A 12 16.46 -6.92 -3.61
N PHE A 13 15.87 -6.70 -2.45
CA PHE A 13 14.49 -7.11 -2.18
C PHE A 13 13.49 -6.41 -3.12
N ALA A 14 13.60 -5.08 -3.28
CA ALA A 14 12.71 -4.31 -4.15
C ALA A 14 12.79 -4.78 -5.60
N GLU A 15 14.01 -4.98 -6.12
CA GLU A 15 14.26 -5.52 -7.46
C GLU A 15 13.63 -6.90 -7.64
N ALA A 16 13.83 -7.82 -6.69
CA ALA A 16 13.24 -9.15 -6.74
C ALA A 16 11.70 -9.09 -6.76
N ALA A 17 11.10 -8.35 -5.83
CA ALA A 17 9.65 -8.23 -5.72
C ALA A 17 9.02 -7.55 -6.96
N LEU A 18 9.61 -6.47 -7.47
CA LEU A 18 9.16 -5.77 -8.67
C LEU A 18 9.28 -6.64 -9.92
N SER A 19 10.38 -7.40 -10.05
CA SER A 19 10.54 -8.35 -11.16
C SER A 19 9.50 -9.47 -11.16
N GLY A 20 8.88 -9.76 -10.02
CA GLY A 20 7.73 -10.65 -9.86
C GLY A 20 6.41 -10.02 -10.30
N GLY A 21 6.40 -8.74 -10.67
CA GLY A 21 5.24 -8.06 -11.26
C GLY A 21 4.40 -7.26 -10.28
N LEU A 22 4.96 -6.72 -9.22
CA LEU A 22 4.27 -5.72 -8.39
C LEU A 22 4.07 -4.43 -9.19
N ASP A 23 2.87 -3.85 -9.11
CA ASP A 23 2.51 -2.60 -9.80
C ASP A 23 2.93 -1.35 -9.01
N ALA A 24 3.09 -1.48 -7.70
CA ALA A 24 3.51 -0.40 -6.81
C ALA A 24 4.29 -0.91 -5.60
N LEU A 25 5.19 -0.07 -5.08
CA LEU A 25 5.97 -0.35 -3.89
C LEU A 25 5.87 0.83 -2.92
N GLN A 26 5.51 0.56 -1.66
CA GLN A 26 5.41 1.57 -0.61
C GLN A 26 6.50 1.38 0.44
N LEU A 27 7.28 2.44 0.69
CA LEU A 27 8.10 2.52 1.90
C LEU A 27 7.23 2.96 3.09
N ARG A 28 7.27 2.17 4.17
CA ARG A 28 6.57 2.46 5.42
C ARG A 28 7.41 1.99 6.59
N GLU A 29 8.15 2.91 7.20
CA GLU A 29 8.95 2.62 8.40
C GLU A 29 8.27 3.22 9.63
N LYS A 30 7.57 2.38 10.38
CA LYS A 30 6.91 2.73 11.65
C LYS A 30 7.23 1.72 12.75
N SER A 31 8.18 0.82 12.50
CA SER A 31 8.61 -0.18 13.45
C SER A 31 9.81 0.32 14.24
N GLY A 32 9.71 0.24 15.55
CA GLY A 32 10.84 0.46 16.44
C GLY A 32 10.89 1.84 17.14
N HIS A 33 11.90 1.97 17.99
CA HIS A 33 12.12 3.13 18.85
C HIS A 33 12.91 4.25 18.15
N ASN A 34 13.31 4.03 16.91
CA ASN A 34 14.10 4.99 16.13
C ASN A 34 13.50 5.15 14.72
N PRO A 35 12.50 6.03 14.55
CA PRO A 35 11.94 6.32 13.22
C PRO A 35 13.02 6.84 12.27
N LEU A 36 12.77 6.76 10.96
CA LEU A 36 13.64 7.40 9.97
C LEU A 36 13.57 8.92 10.09
N GLU A 37 14.71 9.55 10.13
CA GLU A 37 14.80 10.99 9.90
C GLU A 37 14.48 11.29 8.42
N ALA A 38 14.00 12.48 8.13
CA ALA A 38 13.57 12.85 6.77
C ALA A 38 14.68 12.65 5.71
N GLN A 39 15.91 12.97 6.06
CA GLN A 39 17.07 12.81 5.17
C GLN A 39 17.32 11.33 4.83
N ASP A 40 17.23 10.45 5.81
CA ASP A 40 17.44 9.01 5.62
C ASP A 40 16.28 8.39 4.81
N GLU A 41 15.04 8.83 5.09
CA GLU A 41 13.86 8.40 4.34
C GLU A 41 13.98 8.78 2.86
N LEU A 42 14.37 10.02 2.57
CA LEU A 42 14.61 10.50 1.20
C LEU A 42 15.73 9.73 0.50
N ALA A 43 16.82 9.40 1.20
CA ALA A 43 17.92 8.62 0.64
C ALA A 43 17.49 7.18 0.27
N LEU A 44 16.64 6.55 1.08
CA LEU A 44 16.07 5.23 0.78
C LEU A 44 15.05 5.30 -0.37
N LEU A 45 14.19 6.31 -0.37
CA LEU A 45 13.21 6.53 -1.45
C LEU A 45 13.89 6.76 -2.79
N ALA A 46 15.00 7.51 -2.84
CA ALA A 46 15.77 7.71 -4.07
C ALA A 46 16.30 6.37 -4.66
N LYS A 47 16.73 5.44 -3.81
CA LYS A 47 17.16 4.09 -4.25
C LYS A 47 15.97 3.30 -4.79
N LEU A 48 14.84 3.31 -4.09
CA LEU A 48 13.64 2.61 -4.50
C LEU A 48 13.04 3.18 -5.79
N GLN A 49 13.14 4.49 -6.00
CA GLN A 49 12.66 5.15 -7.21
C GLN A 49 13.39 4.65 -8.46
N ALA A 50 14.69 4.43 -8.39
CA ALA A 50 15.44 3.83 -9.49
C ALA A 50 14.89 2.45 -9.86
N SER A 51 14.60 1.61 -8.86
CA SER A 51 14.02 0.28 -9.06
C SER A 51 12.58 0.36 -9.62
N THR A 52 11.73 1.24 -9.07
CA THR A 52 10.34 1.36 -9.58
C THR A 52 10.31 1.86 -11.03
N ILE A 53 11.16 2.81 -11.40
CA ILE A 53 11.29 3.29 -12.79
C ILE A 53 11.71 2.15 -13.73
N ALA A 54 12.74 1.38 -13.34
CA ALA A 54 13.26 0.26 -14.17
C ALA A 54 12.18 -0.80 -14.44
N HIS A 55 11.28 -1.03 -13.48
CA HIS A 55 10.19 -2.00 -13.58
C HIS A 55 8.84 -1.38 -14.01
N ARG A 56 8.78 -0.09 -14.32
CA ARG A 56 7.53 0.64 -14.65
C ARG A 56 6.46 0.52 -13.58
N ALA A 57 6.88 0.46 -12.33
CA ALA A 57 6.03 0.41 -11.15
C ALA A 57 5.96 1.79 -10.47
N LEU A 58 4.97 1.99 -9.60
CA LEU A 58 4.76 3.25 -8.89
C LEU A 58 5.46 3.24 -7.53
N LEU A 59 6.06 4.37 -7.16
CA LEU A 59 6.61 4.60 -5.83
C LEU A 59 5.58 5.28 -4.93
N ALA A 60 5.26 4.66 -3.79
CA ALA A 60 4.33 5.19 -2.81
C ALA A 60 5.04 5.58 -1.51
N VAL A 61 4.71 6.75 -0.98
CA VAL A 61 5.12 7.23 0.35
C VAL A 61 3.96 7.08 1.33
N ASN A 62 4.28 6.69 2.58
CA ASN A 62 3.29 6.52 3.63
C ASN A 62 3.18 7.78 4.50
N ASP A 63 1.99 8.35 4.66
CA ASP A 63 1.57 9.43 5.54
C ASP A 63 2.24 10.82 5.33
N ARG A 64 3.46 10.90 4.84
CA ARG A 64 4.29 12.09 4.77
C ARG A 64 4.15 12.80 3.41
N ALA A 65 3.23 13.79 3.32
CA ALA A 65 3.01 14.56 2.10
C ALA A 65 4.25 15.41 1.71
N ASP A 66 4.99 15.91 2.67
CA ASP A 66 6.24 16.64 2.47
C ASP A 66 7.33 15.77 1.84
N ILE A 67 7.49 14.54 2.33
CA ILE A 67 8.44 13.55 1.78
C ILE A 67 7.99 13.11 0.37
N ALA A 68 6.69 12.86 0.17
CA ALA A 68 6.16 12.49 -1.14
C ALA A 68 6.45 13.56 -2.19
N LEU A 69 6.26 14.84 -1.83
CA LEU A 69 6.60 15.96 -2.70
C LEU A 69 8.13 16.05 -2.95
N ALA A 70 8.92 15.95 -1.88
CA ALA A 70 10.37 16.12 -1.95
C ALA A 70 11.07 15.05 -2.79
N CYS A 71 10.62 13.79 -2.72
CA CYS A 71 11.18 12.69 -3.53
C CYS A 71 10.52 12.54 -4.90
N GLY A 72 9.46 13.29 -5.22
CA GLY A 72 8.71 13.14 -6.47
C GLY A 72 8.01 11.78 -6.57
N ALA A 73 7.43 11.30 -5.47
CA ALA A 73 6.70 10.03 -5.46
C ALA A 73 5.47 10.08 -6.37
N ASP A 74 5.10 8.92 -6.91
CA ASP A 74 3.88 8.77 -7.72
C ASP A 74 2.62 8.74 -6.85
N MET A 75 2.74 8.25 -5.62
CA MET A 75 1.61 7.99 -4.72
C MET A 75 1.91 8.45 -3.29
N LEU A 76 0.88 8.94 -2.60
CA LEU A 76 0.85 9.19 -1.17
C LEU A 76 -0.30 8.39 -0.55
N HIS A 77 -0.05 7.58 0.48
CA HIS A 77 -1.10 6.82 1.17
C HIS A 77 -1.33 7.34 2.58
N LEU A 78 -2.58 7.70 2.88
CA LEU A 78 -2.99 8.31 4.15
C LEU A 78 -3.95 7.38 4.94
N GLY A 79 -3.73 7.26 6.23
CA GLY A 79 -4.67 6.65 7.16
C GLY A 79 -5.67 7.67 7.71
N GLN A 80 -6.67 7.20 8.47
CA GLN A 80 -7.79 8.04 8.95
C GLN A 80 -7.40 9.16 9.92
N ARG A 81 -6.23 9.04 10.57
CA ARG A 81 -5.73 10.02 11.56
C ARG A 81 -4.50 10.78 11.07
N ASP A 82 -4.10 10.56 9.82
CA ASP A 82 -3.01 11.30 9.20
C ASP A 82 -3.52 12.64 8.64
N LEU A 83 -2.69 13.33 7.88
CA LEU A 83 -3.05 14.64 7.31
C LEU A 83 -4.39 14.57 6.55
N PRO A 84 -5.30 15.56 6.72
CA PRO A 84 -6.51 15.65 5.92
C PRO A 84 -6.21 15.64 4.43
N VAL A 85 -6.99 14.88 3.65
CA VAL A 85 -6.74 14.66 2.21
C VAL A 85 -6.65 15.98 1.45
N ALA A 86 -7.56 16.92 1.68
CA ALA A 86 -7.56 18.22 1.01
C ALA A 86 -6.26 19.05 1.29
N ILE A 87 -5.71 18.94 2.51
CA ILE A 87 -4.42 19.58 2.85
C ILE A 87 -3.26 18.85 2.17
N ALA A 88 -3.30 17.51 2.16
CA ALA A 88 -2.29 16.72 1.46
C ALA A 88 -2.28 17.05 -0.03
N ARG A 89 -3.46 17.17 -0.67
CA ARG A 89 -3.61 17.56 -2.07
C ARG A 89 -3.00 18.95 -2.37
N GLN A 90 -3.16 19.91 -1.48
CA GLN A 90 -2.52 21.23 -1.61
C GLN A 90 -0.99 21.12 -1.59
N ILE A 91 -0.43 20.22 -0.80
CA ILE A 91 1.01 20.01 -0.70
C ILE A 91 1.57 19.29 -1.92
N VAL A 92 1.00 18.13 -2.27
CA VAL A 92 1.57 17.26 -3.31
C VAL A 92 1.13 17.64 -4.73
N GLY A 93 0.10 18.48 -4.87
CA GLY A 93 -0.44 18.90 -6.17
C GLY A 93 -1.25 17.81 -6.88
N PRO A 94 -1.67 18.05 -8.13
CA PRO A 94 -2.64 17.20 -8.83
C PRO A 94 -2.03 15.93 -9.45
N ARG A 95 -0.71 15.80 -9.50
CA ARG A 95 -0.05 14.67 -10.18
C ARG A 95 0.18 13.46 -9.29
N VAL A 96 0.31 13.64 -7.98
CA VAL A 96 0.51 12.57 -7.02
C VAL A 96 -0.83 11.91 -6.70
N LEU A 97 -0.91 10.59 -6.85
CA LEU A 97 -2.12 9.84 -6.52
C LEU A 97 -2.27 9.72 -5.00
N ILE A 98 -3.36 10.23 -4.43
CA ILE A 98 -3.64 10.13 -3.00
C ILE A 98 -4.54 8.93 -2.71
N GLY A 99 -4.03 8.02 -1.88
CA GLY A 99 -4.75 6.86 -1.37
C GLY A 99 -5.28 7.05 0.04
N ARG A 100 -6.41 6.43 0.36
CA ARG A 100 -7.03 6.48 1.68
C ARG A 100 -7.27 5.09 2.27
N SER A 101 -6.79 4.83 3.49
CA SER A 101 -7.19 3.62 4.25
C SER A 101 -8.63 3.74 4.73
N THR A 102 -9.46 2.71 4.55
CA THR A 102 -10.84 2.65 5.05
C THR A 102 -11.09 1.36 5.83
N HIS A 103 -11.89 1.43 6.89
CA HIS A 103 -12.13 0.36 7.86
C HIS A 103 -13.62 0.15 8.17
N SER A 104 -14.49 0.87 7.48
CA SER A 104 -15.94 0.74 7.57
C SER A 104 -16.59 1.17 6.27
N LEU A 105 -17.83 0.75 6.05
CA LEU A 105 -18.57 1.13 4.85
C LEU A 105 -18.75 2.65 4.70
N PRO A 106 -19.08 3.42 5.75
CA PRO A 106 -19.13 4.88 5.64
C PRO A 106 -17.79 5.52 5.25
N GLN A 107 -16.65 4.99 5.73
CA GLN A 107 -15.34 5.50 5.33
C GLN A 107 -15.03 5.18 3.86
N ALA A 108 -15.41 4.00 3.37
CA ALA A 108 -15.26 3.66 1.96
C ALA A 108 -16.13 4.55 1.07
N GLN A 109 -17.40 4.77 1.44
CA GLN A 109 -18.28 5.70 0.74
C GLN A 109 -17.75 7.13 0.71
N ALA A 110 -17.23 7.63 1.82
CA ALA A 110 -16.59 8.93 1.87
C ALA A 110 -15.38 9.01 0.91
N ALA A 111 -14.52 7.98 0.89
CA ALA A 111 -13.37 7.93 -0.02
C ALA A 111 -13.78 7.84 -1.50
N ILE A 112 -14.89 7.16 -1.82
CA ILE A 112 -15.44 7.10 -3.18
C ILE A 112 -15.85 8.48 -3.68
N HIS A 113 -16.51 9.28 -2.82
CA HIS A 113 -17.05 10.58 -3.21
C HIS A 113 -16.07 11.75 -3.03
N ASP A 114 -14.96 11.56 -2.33
CA ASP A 114 -13.94 12.60 -2.13
C ASP A 114 -13.16 12.83 -3.43
N PRO A 115 -13.23 14.02 -4.07
CA PRO A 115 -12.54 14.29 -5.33
C PRO A 115 -11.01 14.31 -5.20
N ASP A 116 -10.47 14.50 -4.01
CA ASP A 116 -9.04 14.54 -3.75
C ASP A 116 -8.44 13.15 -3.45
N VAL A 117 -9.27 12.11 -3.35
CA VAL A 117 -8.86 10.71 -3.20
C VAL A 117 -8.86 10.02 -4.56
N ASP A 118 -7.72 9.49 -4.97
CA ASP A 118 -7.58 8.79 -6.26
C ASP A 118 -7.81 7.29 -6.15
N TYR A 119 -7.49 6.69 -4.99
CA TYR A 119 -7.73 5.28 -4.69
C TYR A 119 -7.94 5.07 -3.19
N PHE A 120 -8.46 3.90 -2.80
CA PHE A 120 -8.60 3.59 -1.39
C PHE A 120 -8.32 2.11 -1.08
N CYS A 121 -8.03 1.83 0.20
CA CYS A 121 -7.81 0.47 0.68
C CYS A 121 -8.87 0.10 1.71
N VAL A 122 -9.37 -1.14 1.63
CA VAL A 122 -10.42 -1.71 2.49
C VAL A 122 -9.82 -2.81 3.36
N GLY A 123 -9.87 -2.67 4.66
CA GLY A 123 -9.33 -3.66 5.58
C GLY A 123 -9.03 -3.13 6.98
N PRO A 124 -8.39 -3.93 7.85
CA PRO A 124 -7.71 -5.19 7.51
C PRO A 124 -8.68 -6.36 7.38
N CYS A 125 -8.53 -7.17 6.32
CA CYS A 125 -9.37 -8.35 6.13
C CYS A 125 -9.14 -9.40 7.23
N TRP A 126 -7.90 -9.59 7.66
CA TRP A 126 -7.51 -10.43 8.80
C TRP A 126 -6.62 -9.64 9.76
N SER A 127 -6.58 -10.06 11.01
CA SER A 127 -5.66 -9.50 11.99
C SER A 127 -4.22 -9.62 11.51
N THR A 128 -3.43 -8.57 11.71
CA THR A 128 -2.05 -8.52 11.22
C THR A 128 -1.15 -7.76 12.20
N PRO A 129 0.07 -8.22 12.45
CA PRO A 129 1.03 -7.51 13.29
C PRO A 129 1.55 -6.19 12.66
N THR A 130 1.35 -5.97 11.37
CA THR A 130 1.78 -4.73 10.67
C THR A 130 1.15 -3.46 11.26
N LYS A 131 -0.07 -3.56 11.79
CA LYS A 131 -0.75 -2.49 12.54
C LYS A 131 -1.37 -3.08 13.81
N PRO A 132 -0.59 -3.25 14.90
CA PRO A 132 -1.06 -3.86 16.15
C PRO A 132 -2.29 -3.14 16.72
N GLY A 133 -3.17 -3.90 17.39
CA GLY A 133 -4.36 -3.35 18.05
C GLY A 133 -5.52 -2.97 17.14
N ARG A 134 -5.44 -3.26 15.84
CA ARG A 134 -6.54 -3.06 14.92
C ARG A 134 -7.28 -4.37 14.68
N GLU A 135 -8.57 -4.40 15.02
CA GLU A 135 -9.43 -5.54 14.75
C GLU A 135 -9.62 -5.75 13.24
N ALA A 136 -9.76 -7.02 12.84
CA ALA A 136 -10.10 -7.36 11.47
C ALA A 136 -11.54 -6.94 11.16
N VAL A 137 -11.75 -6.29 10.03
CA VAL A 137 -13.09 -5.94 9.53
C VAL A 137 -13.70 -7.06 8.69
N GLY A 138 -12.89 -8.07 8.36
CA GLY A 138 -13.32 -9.26 7.63
C GLY A 138 -13.58 -9.02 6.14
N LEU A 139 -13.98 -10.10 5.47
CA LEU A 139 -14.32 -10.08 4.04
C LEU A 139 -15.74 -9.54 3.79
N GLU A 140 -16.57 -9.43 4.82
CA GLU A 140 -17.89 -8.87 4.70
C GLU A 140 -17.83 -7.39 4.25
N LEU A 141 -16.92 -6.60 4.84
CA LEU A 141 -16.72 -5.21 4.39
C LEU A 141 -16.22 -5.16 2.94
N VAL A 142 -15.36 -6.10 2.54
CA VAL A 142 -14.88 -6.19 1.15
C VAL A 142 -16.05 -6.42 0.20
N ALA A 143 -16.94 -7.36 0.52
CA ALA A 143 -18.13 -7.67 -0.28
C ALA A 143 -19.11 -6.48 -0.33
N GLN A 144 -19.34 -5.79 0.78
CA GLN A 144 -20.17 -4.59 0.82
C GLN A 144 -19.61 -3.48 -0.08
N VAL A 145 -18.30 -3.25 -0.05
CA VAL A 145 -17.65 -2.25 -0.91
C VAL A 145 -17.66 -2.66 -2.37
N ALA A 146 -17.47 -3.93 -2.70
CA ALA A 146 -17.57 -4.44 -4.06
C ALA A 146 -18.97 -4.22 -4.63
N ALA A 147 -20.02 -4.40 -3.82
CA ALA A 147 -21.41 -4.17 -4.21
C ALA A 147 -21.74 -2.69 -4.49
N LEU A 148 -20.93 -1.74 -4.04
CA LEU A 148 -21.10 -0.32 -4.38
C LEU A 148 -20.79 -0.01 -5.86
N GLY A 149 -20.08 -0.89 -6.57
CA GLY A 149 -19.72 -0.68 -7.97
C GLY A 149 -18.85 0.56 -8.21
N ALA A 150 -17.96 0.90 -7.28
CA ALA A 150 -17.13 2.09 -7.37
C ALA A 150 -16.21 2.04 -8.61
N GLU A 151 -16.21 3.12 -9.41
CA GLU A 151 -15.29 3.30 -10.54
C GLU A 151 -13.86 3.59 -10.07
N LYS A 152 -13.73 4.25 -8.92
CA LYS A 152 -12.45 4.57 -8.30
C LYS A 152 -11.69 3.29 -7.93
N PRO A 153 -10.39 3.15 -8.30
CA PRO A 153 -9.61 1.98 -7.92
C PRO A 153 -9.58 1.75 -6.41
N TRP A 154 -9.78 0.51 -6.00
CA TRP A 154 -9.67 0.13 -4.60
C TRP A 154 -8.98 -1.23 -4.43
N PHE A 155 -8.44 -1.46 -3.23
CA PHE A 155 -7.60 -2.60 -2.90
C PHE A 155 -8.05 -3.22 -1.58
N ALA A 156 -8.19 -4.53 -1.52
CA ALA A 156 -8.26 -5.24 -0.25
C ALA A 156 -6.89 -5.25 0.44
N ILE A 157 -6.86 -5.13 1.77
CA ILE A 157 -5.60 -5.10 2.53
C ILE A 157 -5.75 -5.80 3.88
N GLY A 158 -4.64 -6.33 4.39
CA GLY A 158 -4.52 -6.85 5.76
C GLY A 158 -4.60 -8.36 5.86
N GLY A 159 -3.46 -8.98 6.11
CA GLY A 159 -3.34 -10.43 6.29
C GLY A 159 -3.56 -11.25 5.03
N ILE A 160 -3.45 -10.64 3.85
CA ILE A 160 -3.62 -11.34 2.57
C ILE A 160 -2.33 -12.06 2.21
N ASP A 161 -2.47 -13.32 1.85
CA ASP A 161 -1.45 -14.23 1.34
C ASP A 161 -2.02 -15.07 0.18
N LEU A 162 -1.22 -15.92 -0.41
CA LEU A 162 -1.61 -16.72 -1.58
C LEU A 162 -2.80 -17.64 -1.28
N GLU A 163 -2.89 -18.21 -0.08
CA GLU A 163 -3.99 -19.11 0.33
C GLU A 163 -5.32 -18.35 0.50
N ARG A 164 -5.26 -17.07 0.85
CA ARG A 164 -6.42 -16.20 1.09
C ARG A 164 -6.89 -15.44 -0.14
N VAL A 165 -6.07 -15.33 -1.18
CA VAL A 165 -6.47 -14.64 -2.42
C VAL A 165 -7.79 -15.16 -3.01
N PRO A 166 -8.10 -16.47 -3.08
CA PRO A 166 -9.38 -16.94 -3.59
C PRO A 166 -10.58 -16.38 -2.80
N GLN A 167 -10.46 -16.25 -1.48
CA GLN A 167 -11.50 -15.70 -0.62
C GLN A 167 -11.69 -14.20 -0.86
N VAL A 168 -10.58 -13.45 -1.05
CA VAL A 168 -10.58 -12.01 -1.38
C VAL A 168 -11.28 -11.78 -2.72
N ARG A 169 -10.97 -12.59 -3.73
CA ARG A 169 -11.65 -12.55 -5.05
C ARG A 169 -13.13 -12.88 -4.95
N SER A 170 -13.48 -13.93 -4.21
CA SER A 170 -14.89 -14.30 -3.98
C SER A 170 -15.69 -13.19 -3.29
N ALA A 171 -15.03 -12.37 -2.47
CA ALA A 171 -15.63 -11.17 -1.87
C ALA A 171 -15.70 -9.98 -2.85
N GLY A 172 -15.24 -10.11 -4.09
CA GLY A 172 -15.35 -9.11 -5.15
C GLY A 172 -14.16 -8.17 -5.32
N ALA A 173 -13.05 -8.37 -4.58
CA ALA A 173 -11.84 -7.56 -4.79
C ALA A 173 -10.96 -8.17 -5.89
N SER A 174 -10.59 -7.37 -6.88
CA SER A 174 -9.65 -7.74 -7.95
C SER A 174 -8.23 -7.20 -7.73
N ARG A 175 -8.01 -6.43 -6.66
CA ARG A 175 -6.72 -5.82 -6.32
C ARG A 175 -6.44 -5.98 -4.84
N ALA A 176 -5.17 -6.17 -4.49
CA ALA A 176 -4.75 -6.35 -3.11
C ALA A 176 -3.46 -5.59 -2.79
N VAL A 177 -3.35 -5.14 -1.54
CA VAL A 177 -2.08 -4.70 -0.94
C VAL A 177 -1.61 -5.81 -0.01
N VAL A 178 -0.43 -6.32 -0.28
CA VAL A 178 0.21 -7.37 0.50
C VAL A 178 1.47 -6.84 1.19
N VAL A 179 1.83 -7.41 2.32
CA VAL A 179 3.07 -7.07 3.03
C VAL A 179 3.86 -8.35 3.27
N ARG A 180 3.59 -9.08 4.35
CA ARG A 180 4.38 -10.25 4.77
C ARG A 180 4.45 -11.38 3.75
N ALA A 181 3.40 -11.58 2.98
CA ALA A 181 3.40 -12.58 1.90
C ALA A 181 4.52 -12.39 0.87
N VAL A 182 5.11 -11.19 0.80
CA VAL A 182 6.26 -10.89 -0.05
C VAL A 182 7.49 -10.54 0.79
N THR A 183 7.34 -9.73 1.87
CA THR A 183 8.50 -9.26 2.65
C THR A 183 9.15 -10.34 3.51
N GLU A 184 8.44 -11.42 3.84
CA GLU A 184 8.92 -12.57 4.62
C GLU A 184 9.12 -13.82 3.74
N ALA A 185 8.91 -13.71 2.43
CA ALA A 185 9.12 -14.82 1.51
C ALA A 185 10.62 -15.10 1.31
N GLU A 186 11.00 -16.38 1.20
CA GLU A 186 12.36 -16.78 0.84
C GLU A 186 12.73 -16.30 -0.58
N ASP A 187 11.77 -16.34 -1.51
CA ASP A 187 11.87 -15.78 -2.85
C ASP A 187 10.78 -14.72 -3.07
N PRO A 188 11.08 -13.43 -2.87
CA PRO A 188 10.13 -12.33 -3.06
C PRO A 188 9.59 -12.23 -4.50
N ARG A 189 10.40 -12.61 -5.50
CA ARG A 189 10.01 -12.61 -6.91
C ARG A 189 8.94 -13.67 -7.17
N ALA A 190 9.19 -14.90 -6.76
CA ALA A 190 8.24 -16.00 -6.94
C ALA A 190 6.93 -15.72 -6.18
N ALA A 191 7.01 -15.19 -4.95
CA ALA A 191 5.84 -14.82 -4.17
C ALA A 191 4.99 -13.74 -4.85
N ALA A 192 5.62 -12.68 -5.35
CA ALA A 192 4.92 -11.62 -6.07
C ALA A 192 4.28 -12.14 -7.36
N GLN A 193 4.98 -12.97 -8.12
CA GLN A 193 4.48 -13.58 -9.35
C GLN A 193 3.25 -14.48 -9.09
N ALA A 194 3.31 -15.32 -8.05
CA ALA A 194 2.20 -16.19 -7.66
C ALA A 194 0.97 -15.39 -7.22
N LEU A 195 1.16 -14.35 -6.40
CA LEU A 195 0.08 -13.46 -5.97
C LEU A 195 -0.56 -12.71 -7.14
N ARG A 196 0.24 -12.20 -8.08
CA ARG A 196 -0.26 -11.55 -9.29
C ARG A 196 -1.10 -12.50 -10.14
N ALA A 197 -0.60 -13.71 -10.38
CA ALA A 197 -1.32 -14.73 -11.13
C ALA A 197 -2.64 -15.14 -10.45
N ALA A 198 -2.66 -15.24 -9.13
CA ALA A 198 -3.87 -15.60 -8.38
C ALA A 198 -4.91 -14.45 -8.34
N LEU A 199 -4.51 -13.19 -8.48
CA LEU A 199 -5.39 -12.02 -8.52
C LEU A 199 -5.95 -11.73 -9.94
N ALA A 200 -5.29 -12.20 -10.98
CA ALA A 200 -5.76 -12.08 -12.36
C ALA A 200 -6.99 -12.96 -12.62
#